data_0ea09b32ff8ef946f44ccc36923ce2ca
#
_entry.id   0ea09b32ff8ef946f44ccc36923ce2ca
#
_cell.length_a   1.000
_cell.length_b   1.000
_cell.length_c   1.000
_cell.angle_alpha   90.00
_cell.angle_beta   90.00
_cell.angle_gamma   90.00
#
_symmetry.space_group_name_H-M   'P 1'
#
loop_
_entity.id
_entity.type
_entity.pdbx_description
1 polymer ?
#
loop_
_entity_poly.entity_id
_entity_poly.type
_entity_poly.pdbx_seq_one_letter_code
_entity_poly.pdbx_strand_id
1 'polypeptide(L)'
;MCIRDSTYPDDCVLLVDTYDTLKSGVPHAIEIAKEVLEPMGKKLKGIRLDSGDISYLSKRARAMLDVAGLTYVSISASNSLDEYLIRSLLNQGAQLDSFGVGENLIVSKSSPVFGGVYKLVAIEKNGQIIPKIKISENTEKITNPGYKRVYRLFENETGKAIADLIAFYDEEIDCTKDLTIYHQSDIWKFKTIEANTYTVEELQVPIFEDGKFVYQELSVKEIRDYSMQEKARLWDEIFRLEFPHNYYVDLTKNLLDFKIKMLEEKRK
;
A
#
# COMPACT_ATOMS: atom_id res chain seq x y z
N MET A 1 -6.10 -33.01 -16.39
CA MET A 1 -7.25 -32.88 -15.48
C MET A 1 -7.43 -34.10 -14.59
N CYS A 2 -7.48 -35.31 -15.14
CA CYS A 2 -7.74 -36.56 -14.38
C CYS A 2 -6.82 -36.84 -13.17
N ILE A 3 -5.56 -36.38 -13.19
CA ILE A 3 -4.66 -36.50 -12.03
C ILE A 3 -5.05 -35.52 -10.92
N ARG A 4 -5.46 -34.33 -11.28
CA ARG A 4 -5.80 -33.26 -10.32
C ARG A 4 -7.08 -33.57 -9.57
N ASP A 5 -8.13 -33.96 -10.30
CA ASP A 5 -9.44 -34.28 -9.74
C ASP A 5 -9.41 -35.50 -8.81
N SER A 6 -8.65 -36.54 -9.16
CA SER A 6 -8.49 -37.76 -8.34
C SER A 6 -7.58 -37.54 -7.13
N THR A 7 -6.56 -36.67 -7.23
CA THR A 7 -5.58 -36.43 -6.16
C THR A 7 -6.08 -35.42 -5.14
N TYR A 8 -6.80 -34.38 -5.60
CA TYR A 8 -7.30 -33.28 -4.76
C TYR A 8 -8.78 -32.98 -5.02
N PRO A 9 -9.67 -33.94 -4.78
CA PRO A 9 -11.08 -33.79 -5.12
C PRO A 9 -11.81 -32.71 -4.30
N ASP A 10 -11.32 -32.40 -3.10
CA ASP A 10 -11.88 -31.36 -2.22
C ASP A 10 -11.46 -29.94 -2.61
N ASP A 11 -10.33 -29.79 -3.31
CA ASP A 11 -9.75 -28.49 -3.72
C ASP A 11 -9.41 -28.47 -5.22
N CYS A 12 -10.28 -29.08 -6.03
CA CYS A 12 -10.08 -29.17 -7.47
C CYS A 12 -10.30 -27.81 -8.16
N VAL A 13 -9.21 -27.26 -8.72
CA VAL A 13 -9.21 -26.09 -9.61
C VAL A 13 -8.49 -26.49 -10.90
N LEU A 14 -9.14 -26.31 -12.05
CA LEU A 14 -8.65 -26.77 -13.35
C LEU A 14 -8.18 -25.63 -14.24
N LEU A 15 -6.96 -25.72 -14.78
CA LEU A 15 -6.47 -24.84 -15.83
C LEU A 15 -7.12 -25.27 -17.16
N VAL A 16 -7.81 -24.33 -17.83
CA VAL A 16 -8.69 -24.67 -18.96
C VAL A 16 -8.23 -24.10 -20.32
N ASP A 17 -7.13 -23.38 -20.35
CA ASP A 17 -6.67 -22.65 -21.54
C ASP A 17 -5.40 -23.22 -22.20
N THR A 18 -5.07 -24.49 -21.91
CA THR A 18 -3.87 -25.14 -22.51
C THR A 18 -3.97 -25.29 -24.02
N TYR A 19 -5.16 -25.60 -24.56
CA TYR A 19 -5.37 -25.80 -26.00
C TYR A 19 -6.43 -24.84 -26.53
N ASP A 20 -7.71 -25.09 -26.26
CA ASP A 20 -8.83 -24.24 -26.61
C ASP A 20 -9.77 -24.12 -25.41
N THR A 21 -9.83 -22.95 -24.86
CA THR A 21 -10.57 -22.67 -23.63
C THR A 21 -12.05 -23.03 -23.76
N LEU A 22 -12.70 -22.56 -24.85
CA LEU A 22 -14.15 -22.66 -24.99
C LEU A 22 -14.62 -23.95 -25.66
N LYS A 23 -13.80 -24.54 -26.55
CA LYS A 23 -14.17 -25.79 -27.25
C LYS A 23 -13.70 -27.05 -26.55
N SER A 24 -12.71 -26.94 -25.68
CA SER A 24 -12.09 -28.08 -25.01
C SER A 24 -12.04 -27.90 -23.49
N GLY A 25 -11.33 -26.89 -22.99
CA GLY A 25 -11.01 -26.79 -21.56
C GLY A 25 -12.21 -26.64 -20.66
N VAL A 26 -13.09 -25.69 -20.92
CA VAL A 26 -14.32 -25.47 -20.12
C VAL A 26 -15.30 -26.63 -20.26
N PRO A 27 -15.58 -27.20 -21.48
CA PRO A 27 -16.37 -28.41 -21.61
C PRO A 27 -15.85 -29.59 -20.78
N HIS A 28 -14.55 -29.90 -20.84
CA HIS A 28 -13.96 -30.97 -20.03
C HIS A 28 -14.03 -30.67 -18.51
N ALA A 29 -13.90 -29.42 -18.10
CA ALA A 29 -14.06 -29.05 -16.69
C ALA A 29 -15.52 -29.30 -16.21
N ILE A 30 -16.52 -29.06 -17.08
CA ILE A 30 -17.92 -29.36 -16.81
C ILE A 30 -18.13 -30.87 -16.72
N GLU A 31 -17.57 -31.65 -17.65
CA GLU A 31 -17.61 -33.11 -17.64
C GLU A 31 -17.02 -33.68 -16.36
N ILE A 32 -15.80 -33.25 -15.98
CA ILE A 32 -15.15 -33.66 -14.72
C ILE A 32 -15.99 -33.30 -13.48
N ALA A 33 -16.59 -32.13 -13.46
CA ALA A 33 -17.47 -31.73 -12.35
C ALA A 33 -18.66 -32.70 -12.19
N LYS A 34 -19.31 -33.05 -13.29
CA LYS A 34 -20.55 -33.87 -13.28
C LYS A 34 -20.31 -35.38 -13.23
N GLU A 35 -19.33 -35.87 -13.99
CA GLU A 35 -19.11 -37.29 -14.15
C GLU A 35 -18.14 -37.89 -13.15
N VAL A 36 -17.25 -37.05 -12.56
CA VAL A 36 -16.23 -37.52 -11.62
C VAL A 36 -16.48 -36.98 -10.21
N LEU A 37 -16.57 -35.67 -10.05
CA LEU A 37 -16.60 -35.05 -8.70
C LEU A 37 -17.97 -35.21 -8.03
N GLU A 38 -19.06 -34.93 -8.74
CA GLU A 38 -20.44 -35.07 -8.16
C GLU A 38 -20.74 -36.48 -7.69
N PRO A 39 -20.43 -37.56 -8.45
CA PRO A 39 -20.62 -38.94 -7.95
C PRO A 39 -19.77 -39.26 -6.70
N MET A 40 -18.65 -38.60 -6.51
CA MET A 40 -17.83 -38.73 -5.29
C MET A 40 -18.36 -37.87 -4.13
N GLY A 41 -19.45 -37.13 -4.30
CA GLY A 41 -19.94 -36.16 -3.31
C GLY A 41 -19.06 -34.90 -3.19
N LYS A 42 -18.26 -34.59 -4.21
CA LYS A 42 -17.33 -33.46 -4.26
C LYS A 42 -17.81 -32.42 -5.26
N LYS A 43 -17.22 -31.22 -5.19
CA LYS A 43 -17.55 -30.10 -6.08
C LYS A 43 -16.31 -29.51 -6.72
N LEU A 44 -16.39 -29.18 -8.01
CA LEU A 44 -15.38 -28.40 -8.67
C LEU A 44 -15.31 -27.00 -8.00
N LYS A 45 -14.15 -26.64 -7.46
CA LYS A 45 -13.96 -25.32 -6.78
C LYS A 45 -13.85 -24.19 -7.78
N GLY A 46 -13.14 -24.39 -8.87
CA GLY A 46 -12.92 -23.34 -9.83
C GLY A 46 -12.25 -23.78 -11.12
N ILE A 47 -12.20 -22.85 -12.06
CA ILE A 47 -11.37 -22.92 -13.25
C ILE A 47 -10.37 -21.75 -13.23
N ARG A 48 -9.23 -21.91 -13.92
CA ARG A 48 -8.21 -20.90 -14.06
C ARG A 48 -7.97 -20.54 -15.51
N LEU A 49 -7.93 -19.25 -15.82
CA LEU A 49 -7.55 -18.66 -17.08
C LEU A 49 -6.18 -17.96 -16.94
N ASP A 50 -5.22 -18.31 -17.79
CA ASP A 50 -3.84 -17.81 -17.72
C ASP A 50 -3.38 -17.21 -19.06
N SER A 51 -4.22 -17.25 -20.11
CA SER A 51 -3.86 -16.80 -21.46
C SER A 51 -5.06 -16.28 -22.25
N GLY A 52 -4.75 -15.57 -23.35
CA GLY A 52 -5.75 -15.04 -24.28
C GLY A 52 -6.47 -13.78 -23.75
N ASP A 53 -7.62 -13.46 -24.35
CA ASP A 53 -8.48 -12.37 -23.89
C ASP A 53 -9.27 -12.82 -22.65
N ILE A 54 -8.70 -12.57 -21.47
CA ILE A 54 -9.25 -12.99 -20.19
C ILE A 54 -10.65 -12.41 -19.95
N SER A 55 -10.91 -11.16 -20.37
CA SER A 55 -12.23 -10.54 -20.21
C SER A 55 -13.30 -11.27 -21.02
N TYR A 56 -13.01 -11.53 -22.29
CA TYR A 56 -13.92 -12.27 -23.18
C TYR A 56 -14.09 -13.72 -22.70
N LEU A 57 -12.99 -14.41 -22.44
CA LEU A 57 -12.99 -15.82 -22.06
C LEU A 57 -13.72 -16.05 -20.74
N SER A 58 -13.54 -15.20 -19.73
CA SER A 58 -14.22 -15.33 -18.44
C SER A 58 -15.75 -15.20 -18.57
N LYS A 59 -16.24 -14.26 -19.36
CA LYS A 59 -17.67 -14.09 -19.64
C LYS A 59 -18.26 -15.32 -20.31
N ARG A 60 -17.57 -15.86 -21.31
CA ARG A 60 -18.03 -17.05 -22.04
C ARG A 60 -17.98 -18.30 -21.16
N ALA A 61 -16.88 -18.48 -20.42
CA ALA A 61 -16.74 -19.58 -19.47
C ALA A 61 -17.84 -19.54 -18.38
N ARG A 62 -18.12 -18.36 -17.82
CA ARG A 62 -19.20 -18.17 -16.84
C ARG A 62 -20.54 -18.58 -17.41
N ALA A 63 -20.89 -18.11 -18.60
CA ALA A 63 -22.14 -18.51 -19.26
C ALA A 63 -22.24 -20.02 -19.48
N MET A 64 -21.17 -20.69 -19.90
CA MET A 64 -21.14 -22.16 -20.07
C MET A 64 -21.29 -22.90 -18.75
N LEU A 65 -20.63 -22.47 -17.70
CA LEU A 65 -20.77 -23.04 -16.36
C LEU A 65 -22.19 -22.88 -15.81
N ASP A 66 -22.80 -21.70 -16.00
CA ASP A 66 -24.17 -21.41 -15.55
C ASP A 66 -25.20 -22.29 -16.27
N VAL A 67 -25.09 -22.42 -17.59
CA VAL A 67 -25.95 -23.33 -18.39
C VAL A 67 -25.80 -24.78 -17.92
N ALA A 68 -24.58 -25.16 -17.48
CA ALA A 68 -24.34 -26.48 -16.93
C ALA A 68 -24.85 -26.67 -15.48
N GLY A 69 -25.39 -25.64 -14.84
CA GLY A 69 -25.80 -25.66 -13.43
C GLY A 69 -24.67 -25.50 -12.41
N LEU A 70 -23.48 -25.14 -12.87
CA LEU A 70 -22.24 -24.99 -12.05
C LEU A 70 -22.02 -23.53 -11.63
N THR A 71 -23.06 -22.85 -11.16
CA THR A 71 -23.06 -21.43 -10.78
C THR A 71 -22.09 -21.12 -9.61
N TYR A 72 -21.76 -22.12 -8.81
CA TYR A 72 -20.88 -22.05 -7.65
C TYR A 72 -19.37 -22.14 -8.00
N VAL A 73 -19.04 -22.54 -9.23
CA VAL A 73 -17.65 -22.70 -9.67
C VAL A 73 -17.00 -21.32 -9.87
N SER A 74 -15.91 -21.07 -9.17
CA SER A 74 -15.16 -19.81 -9.28
C SER A 74 -14.31 -19.76 -10.56
N ILE A 75 -14.06 -18.55 -11.07
CA ILE A 75 -13.15 -18.29 -12.18
C ILE A 75 -11.99 -17.45 -11.69
N SER A 76 -10.79 -18.01 -11.74
CA SER A 76 -9.55 -17.31 -11.39
C SER A 76 -8.79 -16.88 -12.64
N ALA A 77 -8.21 -15.68 -12.61
CA ALA A 77 -7.30 -15.23 -13.65
C ALA A 77 -5.87 -15.12 -13.13
N SER A 78 -4.91 -15.35 -14.01
CA SER A 78 -3.49 -15.15 -13.76
C SER A 78 -2.80 -14.69 -15.08
N ASN A 79 -1.48 -14.65 -15.11
CA ASN A 79 -0.64 -14.15 -16.20
C ASN A 79 -0.34 -12.64 -16.11
N SER A 80 0.83 -12.33 -15.58
CA SER A 80 1.42 -10.98 -15.55
C SER A 80 0.48 -9.88 -15.05
N LEU A 81 -0.45 -10.24 -14.16
CA LEU A 81 -1.41 -9.31 -13.60
C LEU A 81 -0.73 -8.27 -12.71
N ASP A 82 -1.22 -7.05 -12.82
CA ASP A 82 -0.91 -5.93 -11.95
C ASP A 82 -2.19 -5.15 -11.62
N GLU A 83 -2.06 -4.11 -10.82
CA GLU A 83 -3.18 -3.26 -10.39
C GLU A 83 -3.92 -2.60 -11.56
N TYR A 84 -3.21 -2.22 -12.63
CA TYR A 84 -3.79 -1.58 -13.80
C TYR A 84 -4.57 -2.57 -14.67
N LEU A 85 -3.99 -3.74 -14.90
CA LEU A 85 -4.63 -4.79 -15.70
C LEU A 85 -5.86 -5.34 -14.98
N ILE A 86 -5.79 -5.58 -13.68
CA ILE A 86 -6.93 -6.01 -12.87
C ILE A 86 -8.07 -5.00 -12.96
N ARG A 87 -7.78 -3.71 -12.77
CA ARG A 87 -8.79 -2.65 -12.91
C ARG A 87 -9.39 -2.62 -14.32
N SER A 88 -8.55 -2.76 -15.35
CA SER A 88 -9.02 -2.82 -16.74
C SER A 88 -9.96 -4.00 -16.99
N LEU A 89 -9.61 -5.20 -16.52
CA LEU A 89 -10.44 -6.40 -16.63
C LEU A 89 -11.81 -6.22 -15.95
N LEU A 90 -11.82 -5.66 -14.73
CA LEU A 90 -13.04 -5.37 -13.99
C LEU A 90 -13.92 -4.34 -14.72
N ASN A 91 -13.32 -3.26 -15.22
CA ASN A 91 -14.03 -2.23 -16.00
C ASN A 91 -14.62 -2.77 -17.31
N GLN A 92 -14.00 -3.78 -17.92
CA GLN A 92 -14.52 -4.49 -19.08
C GLN A 92 -15.64 -5.47 -18.73
N GLY A 93 -15.97 -5.65 -17.44
CA GLY A 93 -17.00 -6.56 -16.93
C GLY A 93 -16.56 -8.02 -16.98
N ALA A 94 -15.27 -8.32 -16.84
CA ALA A 94 -14.77 -9.68 -16.71
C ALA A 94 -15.44 -10.39 -15.53
N GLN A 95 -15.82 -11.65 -15.72
CA GLN A 95 -16.47 -12.47 -14.70
C GLN A 95 -15.42 -13.29 -13.96
N LEU A 96 -14.75 -12.65 -13.00
CA LEU A 96 -13.61 -13.20 -12.25
C LEU A 96 -13.87 -13.07 -10.75
N ASP A 97 -13.60 -14.14 -10.02
CA ASP A 97 -13.76 -14.24 -8.56
C ASP A 97 -12.43 -14.03 -7.82
N SER A 98 -11.30 -14.33 -8.48
CA SER A 98 -9.98 -14.19 -7.88
C SER A 98 -8.87 -13.94 -8.90
N PHE A 99 -7.75 -13.42 -8.41
CA PHE A 99 -6.59 -13.06 -9.22
C PHE A 99 -5.32 -13.69 -8.64
N GLY A 100 -4.57 -14.41 -9.49
CA GLY A 100 -3.24 -14.90 -9.17
C GLY A 100 -2.19 -13.87 -9.59
N VAL A 101 -1.78 -13.00 -8.67
CA VAL A 101 -0.74 -12.00 -8.92
C VAL A 101 0.59 -12.54 -8.41
N GLY A 102 1.53 -12.75 -9.31
CA GLY A 102 2.84 -13.33 -9.00
C GLY A 102 3.98 -12.34 -9.14
N GLU A 103 4.71 -12.39 -10.24
CA GLU A 103 5.93 -11.64 -10.49
C GLU A 103 5.80 -10.14 -10.18
N ASN A 104 4.79 -9.48 -10.73
CA ASN A 104 4.62 -8.03 -10.56
C ASN A 104 4.43 -7.61 -9.10
N LEU A 105 3.81 -8.46 -8.26
CA LEU A 105 3.65 -8.23 -6.83
C LEU A 105 4.97 -8.48 -6.08
N ILE A 106 5.63 -9.61 -6.35
CA ILE A 106 6.85 -10.02 -5.61
C ILE A 106 8.00 -9.06 -5.87
N VAL A 107 8.18 -8.63 -7.13
CA VAL A 107 9.24 -7.67 -7.48
C VAL A 107 8.83 -6.22 -7.24
N SER A 108 7.58 -5.97 -6.83
CA SER A 108 7.02 -4.61 -6.70
C SER A 108 7.32 -3.77 -7.95
N LYS A 109 6.92 -4.24 -9.12
CA LYS A 109 7.36 -3.77 -10.45
C LYS A 109 7.26 -2.26 -10.64
N SER A 110 6.23 -1.64 -10.09
CA SER A 110 6.01 -0.18 -10.17
C SER A 110 7.01 0.62 -9.32
N SER A 111 7.54 0.02 -8.23
CA SER A 111 8.53 0.65 -7.35
C SER A 111 9.38 -0.43 -6.64
N PRO A 112 10.34 -1.06 -7.35
CA PRO A 112 11.01 -2.28 -6.89
C PRO A 112 12.03 -2.05 -5.77
N VAL A 113 12.36 -0.80 -5.45
CA VAL A 113 13.35 -0.45 -4.44
C VAL A 113 12.85 0.68 -3.56
N PHE A 114 12.88 0.48 -2.25
CA PHE A 114 12.80 1.57 -1.29
C PHE A 114 14.17 2.26 -1.22
N GLY A 115 14.26 3.46 -1.79
CA GLY A 115 15.49 4.27 -1.78
C GLY A 115 15.81 4.80 -0.39
N GLY A 116 16.35 3.94 0.48
CA GLY A 116 16.80 4.33 1.81
C GLY A 116 17.99 5.29 1.75
N VAL A 117 17.94 6.38 2.52
CA VAL A 117 19.01 7.37 2.62
C VAL A 117 19.27 7.69 4.08
N TYR A 118 20.54 7.65 4.47
CA TYR A 118 20.99 8.12 5.78
C TYR A 118 21.71 9.47 5.65
N LYS A 119 21.29 10.45 6.44
CA LYS A 119 21.86 11.80 6.46
C LYS A 119 22.12 12.25 7.88
N LEU A 120 23.32 12.78 8.14
CA LEU A 120 23.65 13.42 9.39
C LEU A 120 22.91 14.76 9.51
N VAL A 121 22.09 14.92 10.55
CA VAL A 121 21.30 16.14 10.80
C VAL A 121 21.62 16.82 12.13
N ALA A 122 22.28 16.13 13.04
CA ALA A 122 22.77 16.67 14.30
C ALA A 122 23.91 15.82 14.85
N ILE A 123 24.74 16.41 15.71
CA ILE A 123 25.70 15.71 16.55
C ILE A 123 25.53 16.22 17.99
N GLU A 124 25.78 15.36 18.96
CA GLU A 124 25.90 15.77 20.35
C GLU A 124 27.36 16.01 20.70
N LYS A 125 27.63 17.13 21.36
CA LYS A 125 28.95 17.44 21.90
C LYS A 125 28.80 18.16 23.25
N ASN A 126 29.39 17.58 24.30
CA ASN A 126 29.31 18.11 25.66
C ASN A 126 27.85 18.33 26.15
N GLY A 127 26.93 17.40 25.85
CA GLY A 127 25.52 17.48 26.21
C GLY A 127 24.70 18.48 25.37
N GLN A 128 25.29 19.07 24.33
CA GLN A 128 24.61 20.02 23.45
C GLN A 128 24.38 19.40 22.06
N ILE A 129 23.15 19.49 21.56
CA ILE A 129 22.79 19.09 20.20
C ILE A 129 23.23 20.20 19.24
N ILE A 130 24.17 19.86 18.36
CA ILE A 130 24.67 20.76 17.32
C ILE A 130 24.06 20.36 15.98
N PRO A 131 23.13 21.15 15.43
CA PRO A 131 22.47 20.83 14.17
C PRO A 131 23.46 20.81 12.99
N LYS A 132 23.19 19.91 12.03
CA LYS A 132 23.94 19.81 10.78
C LYS A 132 22.97 19.83 9.62
N ILE A 133 23.41 20.40 8.50
CA ILE A 133 22.62 20.46 7.27
C ILE A 133 23.46 20.02 6.08
N LYS A 134 22.88 19.22 5.20
CA LYS A 134 23.46 18.96 3.89
C LYS A 134 22.88 19.94 2.88
N ILE A 135 23.75 20.65 2.16
CA ILE A 135 23.37 21.52 1.03
C ILE A 135 23.54 20.72 -0.27
N SER A 136 22.64 20.89 -1.20
CA SER A 136 22.65 20.26 -2.51
C SER A 136 22.04 21.20 -3.54
N GLU A 137 22.47 21.10 -4.78
CA GLU A 137 21.84 21.80 -5.93
C GLU A 137 20.39 21.33 -6.13
N ASN A 138 20.11 20.05 -5.87
CA ASN A 138 18.74 19.56 -5.82
C ASN A 138 18.14 19.88 -4.45
N THR A 139 17.14 20.75 -4.42
CA THR A 139 16.45 21.21 -3.20
C THR A 139 15.82 20.09 -2.40
N GLU A 140 15.29 19.03 -3.05
CA GLU A 140 14.74 17.85 -2.40
C GLU A 140 15.78 17.05 -1.59
N LYS A 141 17.07 17.23 -1.89
CA LYS A 141 18.18 16.58 -1.19
C LYS A 141 18.70 17.38 -0.01
N ILE A 142 18.18 18.58 0.21
CA ILE A 142 18.52 19.43 1.37
C ILE A 142 17.82 18.83 2.59
N THR A 143 18.63 18.53 3.62
CA THR A 143 18.09 17.91 4.85
C THR A 143 17.42 18.93 5.75
N ASN A 144 16.45 18.48 6.56
CA ASN A 144 15.95 19.26 7.69
C ASN A 144 16.90 19.09 8.87
N PRO A 145 17.53 20.18 9.40
CA PRO A 145 18.54 20.08 10.45
C PRO A 145 17.94 19.77 11.83
N GLY A 146 18.81 19.32 12.73
CA GLY A 146 18.46 19.15 14.15
C GLY A 146 17.89 17.78 14.51
N TYR A 147 17.73 17.54 15.81
CA TYR A 147 17.05 16.37 16.36
C TYR A 147 15.55 16.60 16.34
N LYS A 148 14.76 15.65 15.79
CA LYS A 148 13.37 15.89 15.38
C LYS A 148 12.46 14.76 15.77
N ARG A 149 11.16 15.08 15.87
CA ARG A 149 10.04 14.14 15.92
C ARG A 149 9.18 14.28 14.67
N VAL A 150 8.46 13.21 14.36
CA VAL A 150 7.46 13.17 13.30
C VAL A 150 6.10 12.85 13.92
N TYR A 151 5.13 13.72 13.69
CA TYR A 151 3.78 13.59 14.17
C TYR A 151 2.83 13.39 13.01
N ARG A 152 1.73 12.65 13.23
CA ARG A 152 0.57 12.61 12.35
C ARG A 152 -0.57 13.39 12.97
N LEU A 153 -1.13 14.28 12.18
CA LEU A 153 -2.28 15.11 12.55
C LEU A 153 -3.55 14.44 12.05
N PHE A 154 -4.54 14.27 12.93
CA PHE A 154 -5.83 13.68 12.59
C PHE A 154 -6.95 14.69 12.80
N GLU A 155 -7.89 14.73 11.87
CA GLU A 155 -9.11 15.50 11.99
C GLU A 155 -10.05 14.85 13.03
N ASN A 156 -10.54 15.62 13.99
CA ASN A 156 -11.36 15.10 15.09
C ASN A 156 -12.72 14.57 14.61
N GLU A 157 -13.30 15.18 13.59
CA GLU A 157 -14.62 14.81 13.07
C GLU A 157 -14.60 13.45 12.37
N THR A 158 -13.60 13.19 11.55
CA THR A 158 -13.52 12.00 10.68
C THR A 158 -12.55 10.93 11.20
N GLY A 159 -11.62 11.29 12.08
CA GLY A 159 -10.49 10.46 12.49
C GLY A 159 -9.48 10.19 11.37
N LYS A 160 -9.58 10.92 10.24
CA LYS A 160 -8.67 10.78 9.10
C LYS A 160 -7.43 11.66 9.23
N ALA A 161 -6.30 11.17 8.70
CA ALA A 161 -5.06 11.92 8.72
C ALA A 161 -5.12 13.13 7.79
N ILE A 162 -4.69 14.28 8.31
CA ILE A 162 -4.61 15.56 7.62
C ILE A 162 -3.25 15.74 6.94
N ALA A 163 -2.17 15.47 7.70
CA ALA A 163 -0.79 15.66 7.30
C ALA A 163 0.16 14.98 8.29
N ASP A 164 1.40 14.77 7.91
CA ASP A 164 2.50 14.50 8.84
C ASP A 164 3.29 15.80 9.09
N LEU A 165 3.67 16.02 10.33
CA LEU A 165 4.39 17.20 10.78
C LEU A 165 5.75 16.84 11.33
N ILE A 166 6.80 17.50 10.85
CA ILE A 166 8.15 17.37 11.38
C ILE A 166 8.43 18.58 12.27
N ALA A 167 8.79 18.33 13.53
CA ALA A 167 9.09 19.34 14.54
C ALA A 167 10.46 19.06 15.20
N PHE A 168 11.03 20.03 15.91
CA PHE A 168 12.14 19.73 16.81
C PHE A 168 11.71 18.77 17.93
N TYR A 169 12.64 18.00 18.46
CA TYR A 169 12.39 16.97 19.47
C TYR A 169 11.75 17.52 20.75
N ASP A 170 12.09 18.73 21.12
CA ASP A 170 11.62 19.46 22.30
C ASP A 170 10.44 20.41 22.02
N GLU A 171 9.94 20.40 20.79
CA GLU A 171 8.78 21.23 20.39
C GLU A 171 7.48 20.48 20.67
N GLU A 172 6.67 21.02 21.57
CA GLU A 172 5.35 20.48 21.90
C GLU A 172 4.28 21.06 20.97
N ILE A 173 3.39 20.18 20.48
CA ILE A 173 2.28 20.58 19.62
C ILE A 173 1.02 20.70 20.47
N ASP A 174 0.55 21.93 20.66
CA ASP A 174 -0.63 22.27 21.47
C ASP A 174 -1.88 22.31 20.57
N CYS A 175 -2.70 21.26 20.64
CA CYS A 175 -3.92 21.12 19.84
C CYS A 175 -5.01 22.12 20.24
N THR A 176 -4.87 22.88 21.35
CA THR A 176 -5.82 23.92 21.76
C THR A 176 -5.57 25.25 21.05
N LYS A 177 -4.58 25.31 20.17
CA LYS A 177 -4.20 26.49 19.37
C LYS A 177 -4.25 26.18 17.89
N ASP A 178 -4.40 27.22 17.08
CA ASP A 178 -4.24 27.11 15.63
C ASP A 178 -2.81 26.67 15.31
N LEU A 179 -2.70 25.70 14.41
CA LEU A 179 -1.42 25.15 13.95
C LEU A 179 -1.22 25.48 12.48
N THR A 180 -0.18 26.22 12.16
CA THR A 180 0.23 26.44 10.76
C THR A 180 1.41 25.55 10.43
N ILE A 181 1.25 24.70 9.41
CA ILE A 181 2.28 23.80 8.88
C ILE A 181 2.77 24.34 7.54
N TYR A 182 4.05 24.13 7.24
CA TYR A 182 4.74 24.77 6.12
C TYR A 182 5.41 23.73 5.24
N HIS A 183 5.25 23.89 3.92
CA HIS A 183 5.91 23.01 2.96
C HIS A 183 7.45 23.09 3.07
N GLN A 184 8.12 21.95 2.94
CA GLN A 184 9.56 21.81 3.20
C GLN A 184 10.48 22.64 2.27
N SER A 185 10.00 22.98 1.06
CA SER A 185 10.77 23.67 0.03
C SER A 185 10.09 24.94 -0.45
N ASP A 186 8.77 24.92 -0.60
CA ASP A 186 7.96 26.01 -1.13
C ASP A 186 7.40 26.83 0.03
N ILE A 187 8.17 27.75 0.57
CA ILE A 187 7.85 28.53 1.79
C ILE A 187 6.56 29.33 1.74
N TRP A 188 6.01 29.55 0.54
CA TRP A 188 4.73 30.23 0.32
C TRP A 188 3.53 29.26 0.39
N LYS A 189 3.79 27.94 0.42
CA LYS A 189 2.75 26.93 0.64
C LYS A 189 2.68 26.62 2.13
N PHE A 190 1.53 26.87 2.71
CA PHE A 190 1.25 26.55 4.12
C PHE A 190 -0.22 26.21 4.30
N LYS A 191 -0.55 25.53 5.38
CA LYS A 191 -1.92 25.21 5.79
C LYS A 191 -2.08 25.53 7.27
N THR A 192 -3.15 26.24 7.62
CA THR A 192 -3.53 26.44 9.02
C THR A 192 -4.67 25.49 9.37
N ILE A 193 -4.53 24.81 10.50
CA ILE A 193 -5.50 23.89 11.10
C ILE A 193 -6.03 24.57 12.35
N GLU A 194 -7.35 24.65 12.47
CA GLU A 194 -8.01 25.39 13.57
C GLU A 194 -7.85 24.66 14.90
N ALA A 195 -7.76 25.44 15.97
CA ALA A 195 -7.69 24.96 17.35
C ALA A 195 -8.83 23.99 17.68
N ASN A 196 -8.52 22.93 18.41
CA ASN A 196 -9.47 21.92 18.86
C ASN A 196 -10.17 21.09 17.76
N THR A 197 -9.76 21.22 16.48
CA THR A 197 -10.29 20.43 15.37
C THR A 197 -9.42 19.21 15.02
N TYR A 198 -8.26 19.06 15.64
CA TYR A 198 -7.29 18.02 15.35
C TYR A 198 -6.68 17.41 16.61
N THR A 199 -6.15 16.20 16.45
CA THR A 199 -5.29 15.50 17.42
C THR A 199 -3.95 15.14 16.79
N VAL A 200 -2.98 14.79 17.62
CA VAL A 200 -1.59 14.54 17.25
C VAL A 200 -1.13 13.19 17.79
N GLU A 201 -0.49 12.39 16.94
CA GLU A 201 0.18 11.15 17.34
C GLU A 201 1.65 11.16 16.90
N GLU A 202 2.57 10.79 17.77
CA GLU A 202 3.98 10.60 17.42
C GLU A 202 4.14 9.29 16.62
N LEU A 203 4.80 9.35 15.46
CA LEU A 203 5.00 8.20 14.58
C LEU A 203 6.26 7.39 14.89
N GLN A 204 7.20 7.96 15.62
CA GLN A 204 8.48 7.32 15.91
C GLN A 204 8.33 6.35 17.07
N VAL A 205 8.81 5.12 16.85
CA VAL A 205 8.82 4.06 17.86
C VAL A 205 10.27 3.76 18.23
N PRO A 206 10.63 3.73 19.52
CA PRO A 206 11.99 3.42 19.94
C PRO A 206 12.33 1.96 19.61
N ILE A 207 13.48 1.76 18.97
CA ILE A 207 14.02 0.43 18.65
C ILE A 207 15.18 0.07 19.59
N PHE A 208 16.04 1.06 19.85
CA PHE A 208 17.14 0.94 20.79
C PHE A 208 17.15 2.14 21.76
N GLU A 209 17.30 1.87 23.04
CA GLU A 209 17.54 2.86 24.09
C GLU A 209 18.77 2.45 24.89
N ASP A 210 19.72 3.38 25.06
CA ASP A 210 21.00 3.14 25.76
C ASP A 210 21.73 1.86 25.28
N GLY A 211 21.71 1.62 23.97
CA GLY A 211 22.32 0.45 23.35
C GLY A 211 21.58 -0.87 23.56
N LYS A 212 20.40 -0.86 24.17
CA LYS A 212 19.54 -2.04 24.38
C LYS A 212 18.41 -2.06 23.36
N PHE A 213 18.13 -3.21 22.80
CA PHE A 213 16.95 -3.43 21.98
C PHE A 213 15.70 -3.41 22.82
N VAL A 214 14.77 -2.47 22.55
CA VAL A 214 13.54 -2.24 23.33
C VAL A 214 12.28 -2.47 22.51
N TYR A 215 12.39 -2.65 21.18
CA TYR A 215 11.25 -2.87 20.31
C TYR A 215 10.62 -4.24 20.55
N GLN A 216 9.30 -4.25 20.70
CA GLN A 216 8.53 -5.50 20.76
C GLN A 216 8.32 -6.02 19.34
N GLU A 217 8.93 -7.16 19.01
CA GLU A 217 8.72 -7.80 17.72
C GLU A 217 7.28 -8.29 17.58
N LEU A 218 6.67 -7.91 16.46
CA LEU A 218 5.30 -8.28 16.11
C LEU A 218 5.31 -9.49 15.16
N SER A 219 4.32 -10.35 15.27
CA SER A 219 4.07 -11.41 14.28
C SER A 219 3.66 -10.80 12.93
N VAL A 220 3.83 -11.54 11.84
CA VAL A 220 3.42 -11.11 10.48
C VAL A 220 1.94 -10.72 10.43
N LYS A 221 1.09 -11.42 11.20
CA LYS A 221 -0.34 -11.11 11.28
C LYS A 221 -0.58 -9.75 11.95
N GLU A 222 0.08 -9.49 13.08
CA GLU A 222 -0.04 -8.20 13.79
C GLU A 222 0.48 -7.04 12.93
N ILE A 223 1.59 -7.23 12.21
CA ILE A 223 2.11 -6.23 11.25
C ILE A 223 1.09 -5.94 10.15
N ARG A 224 0.45 -6.98 9.60
CA ARG A 224 -0.60 -6.83 8.60
C ARG A 224 -1.80 -6.08 9.16
N ASP A 225 -2.28 -6.47 10.34
CA ASP A 225 -3.44 -5.87 10.97
C ASP A 225 -3.17 -4.38 11.29
N TYR A 226 -1.99 -4.05 11.79
CA TYR A 226 -1.52 -2.67 11.98
C TYR A 226 -1.51 -1.89 10.66
N SER A 227 -0.93 -2.45 9.59
CA SER A 227 -0.91 -1.80 8.27
C SER A 227 -2.31 -1.52 7.74
N MET A 228 -3.26 -2.44 7.94
CA MET A 228 -4.65 -2.25 7.52
C MET A 228 -5.35 -1.16 8.34
N GLN A 229 -5.12 -1.10 9.64
CA GLN A 229 -5.66 -0.07 10.52
C GLN A 229 -5.12 1.32 10.12
N GLU A 230 -3.81 1.46 9.91
CA GLU A 230 -3.21 2.73 9.51
C GLU A 230 -3.68 3.19 8.13
N LYS A 231 -3.84 2.28 7.16
CA LYS A 231 -4.43 2.61 5.86
C LYS A 231 -5.88 3.10 5.99
N ALA A 232 -6.67 2.50 6.86
CA ALA A 232 -8.05 2.91 7.09
C ALA A 232 -8.17 4.33 7.68
N ARG A 233 -7.12 4.86 8.29
CA ARG A 233 -7.03 6.24 8.82
C ARG A 233 -6.61 7.27 7.77
N LEU A 234 -6.22 6.84 6.57
CA LEU A 234 -5.92 7.72 5.44
C LEU A 234 -7.16 7.91 4.57
N TRP A 235 -7.18 8.99 3.78
CA TRP A 235 -8.24 9.25 2.80
C TRP A 235 -8.09 8.34 1.58
N ASP A 236 -9.19 7.83 1.04
CA ASP A 236 -9.20 6.92 -0.12
C ASP A 236 -8.57 7.56 -1.36
N GLU A 237 -8.65 8.89 -1.47
CA GLU A 237 -8.05 9.67 -2.55
C GLU A 237 -6.53 9.52 -2.67
N ILE A 238 -5.85 9.21 -1.57
CA ILE A 238 -4.39 9.00 -1.53
C ILE A 238 -4.01 7.69 -2.23
N PHE A 239 -4.93 6.70 -2.24
CA PHE A 239 -4.70 5.38 -2.81
C PHE A 239 -5.12 5.25 -4.28
N ARG A 240 -5.55 6.33 -4.93
CA ARG A 240 -5.89 6.29 -6.35
C ARG A 240 -4.67 5.90 -7.18
N LEU A 241 -4.87 5.01 -8.14
CA LEU A 241 -3.80 4.60 -9.07
C LEU A 241 -3.38 5.73 -10.01
N GLU A 242 -4.32 6.61 -10.36
CA GLU A 242 -4.11 7.77 -11.22
C GLU A 242 -4.52 9.04 -10.48
N PHE A 243 -3.67 10.07 -10.57
CA PHE A 243 -3.87 11.35 -9.90
C PHE A 243 -4.21 11.19 -8.40
N PRO A 244 -3.36 10.49 -7.61
CA PRO A 244 -3.57 10.39 -6.19
C PRO A 244 -3.54 11.78 -5.55
N HIS A 245 -4.30 11.95 -4.49
CA HIS A 245 -4.21 13.15 -3.68
C HIS A 245 -2.84 13.23 -3.01
N ASN A 246 -2.22 14.42 -3.05
CA ASN A 246 -0.93 14.62 -2.39
C ASN A 246 -1.13 14.61 -0.87
N TYR A 247 -0.40 13.75 -0.20
CA TYR A 247 -0.31 13.73 1.25
C TYR A 247 0.78 14.71 1.71
N TYR A 248 0.44 15.58 2.64
CA TYR A 248 1.35 16.61 3.11
C TYR A 248 2.30 16.05 4.17
N VAL A 249 3.59 16.36 4.04
CA VAL A 249 4.64 16.13 5.05
C VAL A 249 5.37 17.45 5.23
N ASP A 250 4.94 18.20 6.21
CA ASP A 250 5.30 19.61 6.38
C ASP A 250 6.08 19.86 7.67
N LEU A 251 6.57 21.08 7.83
CA LEU A 251 7.41 21.51 8.95
C LEU A 251 6.65 22.45 9.88
N THR A 252 7.07 22.47 11.16
CA THR A 252 6.74 23.58 12.04
C THR A 252 7.43 24.87 11.59
N LYS A 253 6.87 26.01 11.99
CA LYS A 253 7.48 27.33 11.71
C LYS A 253 8.90 27.43 12.26
N ASN A 254 9.14 26.93 13.48
CA ASN A 254 10.43 26.98 14.14
C ASN A 254 11.49 26.19 13.35
N LEU A 255 11.15 24.99 12.91
CA LEU A 255 12.07 24.17 12.13
C LEU A 255 12.34 24.76 10.74
N LEU A 256 11.31 25.32 10.08
CA LEU A 256 11.48 25.99 8.79
C LEU A 256 12.40 27.20 8.89
N ASP A 257 12.14 28.09 9.83
CA ASP A 257 12.94 29.34 10.03
C ASP A 257 14.39 28.98 10.36
N PHE A 258 14.59 27.97 11.19
CA PHE A 258 15.93 27.49 11.53
C PHE A 258 16.65 26.91 10.30
N LYS A 259 15.96 26.12 9.47
CA LYS A 259 16.50 25.60 8.20
C LYS A 259 16.93 26.74 7.27
N ILE A 260 16.08 27.73 7.09
CA ILE A 260 16.36 28.90 6.24
C ILE A 260 17.60 29.64 6.76
N LYS A 261 17.65 29.92 8.06
CA LYS A 261 18.80 30.61 8.70
C LYS A 261 20.12 29.84 8.45
N MET A 262 20.12 28.53 8.66
CA MET A 262 21.31 27.70 8.40
C MET A 262 21.77 27.73 6.93
N LEU A 263 20.82 27.77 5.99
CA LEU A 263 21.13 27.88 4.56
C LEU A 263 21.74 29.23 4.21
N GLU A 264 21.22 30.33 4.78
CA GLU A 264 21.76 31.68 4.59
C GLU A 264 23.18 31.82 5.15
N GLU A 265 23.43 31.29 6.36
CA GLU A 265 24.76 31.31 7.00
C GLU A 265 25.83 30.55 6.17
N LYS A 266 25.45 29.54 5.43
CA LYS A 266 26.34 28.71 4.61
C LYS A 266 26.54 29.25 3.19
N ARG A 267 25.75 30.22 2.75
CA ARG A 267 25.93 30.92 1.46
C ARG A 267 26.96 32.05 1.53
N LYS A 268 27.30 32.47 2.73
CA LYS A 268 28.39 33.43 3.00
C LYS A 268 29.72 32.66 3.10
#